data_ae24dd4b7d79b7fcabdc16bdf8efbf25
#
_entry.id   ae24dd4b7d79b7fcabdc16bdf8efbf25
#
_cell.length_a   1.000
_cell.length_b   1.000
_cell.length_c   1.000
_cell.angle_alpha   90.00
_cell.angle_beta   90.00
_cell.angle_gamma   90.00
#
_symmetry.space_group_name_H-M   'P 1'
#
loop_
_entity.id
_entity.type
_entity.pdbx_description
1 polymer ?
#
loop_
_entity_poly.entity_id
_entity_poly.type
_entity_poly.pdbx_seq_one_letter_code
_entity_poly.pdbx_strand_id
1 'polypeptide(L)'
;MAGWALSAAAQGAYTGPLFDAHLHYNDEACVHDAPAPGCPHPLPDVLARMQTSGVRAVLANSRPNDGTRALATAREQTRAAGVTVVPFVRIYRNRADYNNWFRDRTIVDLVQAELVKGTLAGPYRGLGEFHLYDSANANAPVAKQLMALAEEKNLAILAHVDDVAIDLLMAHTPSKGQIDPPPGRPKAERGGDGFRLIWAHTGIGGTPVARVDELMARYPRLMGELSYRPGLTCEGGQLCPEWRTLLLKYPDRFLIGSDTWINQRWLSYGELMQGYRVWLGGLTADVARQIGWDNGARLFGVPTPKN
;
A
#
# COMPACT_ATOMS: atom_id res chain seq x y z
N MET A 1 12.03 41.66 -27.69
CA MET A 1 11.57 40.30 -27.42
C MET A 1 11.22 40.22 -25.94
N ALA A 2 9.96 40.31 -25.57
CA ALA A 2 9.54 40.26 -24.17
C ALA A 2 9.34 38.79 -23.78
N GLY A 3 10.22 38.27 -22.89
CA GLY A 3 10.09 36.93 -22.34
C GLY A 3 8.94 36.91 -21.33
N TRP A 4 7.91 36.12 -21.62
CA TRP A 4 6.86 35.81 -20.67
C TRP A 4 7.41 34.80 -19.67
N ALA A 5 7.79 35.28 -18.49
CA ALA A 5 7.99 34.39 -17.35
C ALA A 5 6.61 33.92 -16.89
N LEU A 6 6.26 32.67 -17.22
CA LEU A 6 5.13 31.98 -16.61
C LEU A 6 5.44 31.81 -15.12
N SER A 7 4.89 32.69 -14.30
CA SER A 7 4.82 32.53 -12.86
C SER A 7 4.02 31.25 -12.60
N ALA A 8 4.68 30.16 -12.19
CA ALA A 8 4.00 29.01 -11.63
C ALA A 8 3.35 29.49 -10.32
N ALA A 9 2.05 29.74 -10.37
CA ALA A 9 1.28 29.97 -9.16
C ALA A 9 1.50 28.76 -8.24
N ALA A 10 1.90 28.99 -6.99
CA ALA A 10 2.00 27.97 -5.98
C ALA A 10 0.62 27.32 -5.87
N GLN A 11 0.48 26.10 -6.41
CA GLN A 11 -0.74 25.32 -6.26
C GLN A 11 -0.87 25.00 -4.77
N GLY A 12 -2.05 25.24 -4.19
CA GLY A 12 -2.33 24.91 -2.79
C GLY A 12 -2.21 23.42 -2.53
N ALA A 13 -2.10 23.03 -1.27
CA ALA A 13 -2.05 21.62 -0.88
C ALA A 13 -3.29 20.87 -1.42
N TYR A 14 -3.11 19.59 -1.77
CA TYR A 14 -4.22 18.73 -2.20
C TYR A 14 -5.27 18.59 -1.09
N THR A 15 -6.54 18.83 -1.42
CA THR A 15 -7.66 18.82 -0.47
C THR A 15 -8.60 17.63 -0.60
N GLY A 16 -8.38 16.78 -1.61
CA GLY A 16 -9.22 15.59 -1.85
C GLY A 16 -9.04 14.48 -0.81
N PRO A 17 -9.80 13.39 -0.91
CA PRO A 17 -9.68 12.23 -0.04
C PRO A 17 -8.32 11.54 -0.22
N LEU A 18 -7.84 10.86 0.84
CA LEU A 18 -6.64 10.05 0.80
C LEU A 18 -6.98 8.57 1.00
N PHE A 19 -6.26 7.70 0.27
CA PHE A 19 -6.24 6.26 0.45
C PHE A 19 -4.89 5.87 1.04
N ASP A 20 -4.87 5.42 2.29
CA ASP A 20 -3.67 4.91 2.93
C ASP A 20 -3.46 3.44 2.55
N ALA A 21 -2.56 3.20 1.60
CA ALA A 21 -2.35 1.86 1.03
C ALA A 21 -1.30 1.02 1.77
N HIS A 22 -0.86 1.46 2.94
CA HIS A 22 0.12 0.74 3.75
C HIS A 22 -0.07 1.05 5.23
N LEU A 23 -1.01 0.38 5.88
CA LEU A 23 -1.34 0.65 7.27
C LEU A 23 -1.23 -0.61 8.12
N HIS A 24 -0.58 -0.45 9.27
CA HIS A 24 -0.54 -1.46 10.33
C HIS A 24 -1.25 -0.96 11.58
N TYR A 25 -2.00 -1.85 12.22
CA TYR A 25 -2.56 -1.64 13.54
C TYR A 25 -2.17 -2.83 14.41
N ASN A 26 -0.91 -2.80 14.90
CA ASN A 26 -0.24 -3.95 15.49
C ASN A 26 -0.19 -3.88 17.00
N ASP A 27 -0.68 -4.88 17.69
CA ASP A 27 -0.42 -5.09 19.12
C ASP A 27 1.07 -5.38 19.40
N GLU A 28 1.75 -6.08 18.49
CA GLU A 28 3.18 -6.39 18.64
C GLU A 28 4.09 -5.15 18.61
N ALA A 29 3.67 -4.06 18.00
CA ALA A 29 4.40 -2.80 18.04
C ALA A 29 4.60 -2.27 19.46
N CYS A 30 3.76 -2.72 20.39
CA CYS A 30 3.77 -2.33 21.80
C CYS A 30 4.83 -3.04 22.63
N VAL A 31 5.34 -4.17 22.18
CA VAL A 31 6.33 -5.00 22.93
C VAL A 31 7.73 -4.39 22.86
N HIS A 32 8.03 -3.63 21.81
CA HIS A 32 9.34 -3.01 21.59
C HIS A 32 9.48 -1.61 22.18
N ASP A 33 8.37 -0.96 22.33
CA ASP A 33 8.32 0.31 23.01
C ASP A 33 8.14 0.00 24.50
N ALA A 34 9.00 0.54 25.34
CA ALA A 34 8.76 0.51 26.79
C ALA A 34 7.26 0.80 27.01
N PRO A 35 6.58 0.14 27.96
CA PRO A 35 5.12 0.21 28.06
C PRO A 35 4.66 1.66 28.13
N ALA A 36 4.47 2.25 26.95
CA ALA A 36 3.91 3.59 26.85
C ALA A 36 2.42 3.46 27.18
N PRO A 37 1.88 4.28 28.05
CA PRO A 37 0.43 4.34 28.26
C PRO A 37 -0.27 4.51 26.91
N GLY A 38 -1.24 3.64 26.60
CA GLY A 38 -2.02 3.73 25.38
C GLY A 38 -1.44 2.99 24.15
N CYS A 39 -0.67 1.93 24.36
CA CYS A 39 -0.26 1.02 23.27
C CYS A 39 -1.10 -0.28 23.29
N PRO A 40 -1.69 -0.74 22.15
CA PRO A 40 -1.81 0.03 20.90
C PRO A 40 -2.64 1.30 21.09
N HIS A 41 -2.48 2.25 20.21
CA HIS A 41 -3.34 3.44 20.26
C HIS A 41 -4.80 3.02 20.24
N PRO A 42 -5.66 3.59 21.12
CA PRO A 42 -7.08 3.26 21.13
C PRO A 42 -7.70 3.46 19.74
N LEU A 43 -8.54 2.52 19.33
CA LEU A 43 -9.15 2.57 18.01
C LEU A 43 -9.87 3.90 17.70
N PRO A 44 -10.62 4.52 18.65
CA PRO A 44 -11.21 5.83 18.43
C PRO A 44 -10.17 6.93 18.12
N ASP A 45 -9.00 6.91 18.76
CA ASP A 45 -7.90 7.86 18.48
C ASP A 45 -7.33 7.65 17.08
N VAL A 46 -7.07 6.41 16.71
CA VAL A 46 -6.60 6.04 15.36
C VAL A 46 -7.58 6.52 14.28
N LEU A 47 -8.86 6.26 14.46
CA LEU A 47 -9.91 6.68 13.51
C LEU A 47 -10.06 8.21 13.46
N ALA A 48 -9.93 8.90 14.59
CA ALA A 48 -9.95 10.37 14.62
C ALA A 48 -8.76 10.96 13.85
N ARG A 49 -7.55 10.38 13.97
CA ARG A 49 -6.38 10.79 13.19
C ARG A 49 -6.59 10.61 11.68
N MET A 50 -7.14 9.46 11.26
CA MET A 50 -7.50 9.22 9.85
C MET A 50 -8.52 10.25 9.35
N GLN A 51 -9.61 10.46 10.10
CA GLN A 51 -10.66 11.40 9.75
C GLN A 51 -10.14 12.83 9.61
N THR A 52 -9.37 13.31 10.60
CA THR A 52 -8.78 14.65 10.60
C THR A 52 -7.79 14.84 9.44
N SER A 53 -7.05 13.79 9.09
CA SER A 53 -6.13 13.80 7.95
C SER A 53 -6.83 13.67 6.59
N GLY A 54 -8.16 13.42 6.58
CA GLY A 54 -8.93 13.22 5.35
C GLY A 54 -8.70 11.87 4.68
N VAL A 55 -8.19 10.88 5.42
CA VAL A 55 -8.11 9.49 4.96
C VAL A 55 -9.50 8.88 4.96
N ARG A 56 -9.90 8.27 3.86
CA ARG A 56 -11.24 7.69 3.65
C ARG A 56 -11.21 6.19 3.36
N ALA A 57 -10.05 5.64 3.07
CA ALA A 57 -9.87 4.19 2.97
C ALA A 57 -8.46 3.81 3.42
N VAL A 58 -8.32 2.60 3.95
CA VAL A 58 -7.06 2.05 4.41
C VAL A 58 -6.88 0.62 3.94
N LEU A 59 -5.69 0.27 3.44
CA LEU A 59 -5.24 -1.08 3.28
C LEU A 59 -4.64 -1.52 4.61
N ALA A 60 -5.34 -2.38 5.33
CA ALA A 60 -4.94 -2.84 6.65
C ALA A 60 -4.27 -4.21 6.58
N ASN A 61 -3.03 -4.29 7.09
CA ASN A 61 -2.29 -5.52 7.19
C ASN A 61 -1.49 -5.56 8.50
N SER A 62 -1.99 -6.25 9.49
CA SER A 62 -1.44 -6.24 10.85
C SER A 62 -0.94 -7.63 11.25
N ARG A 63 0.13 -7.66 12.04
CA ARG A 63 0.74 -8.90 12.53
C ARG A 63 0.49 -9.07 14.04
N PRO A 64 -0.06 -10.19 14.47
CA PRO A 64 -0.83 -11.13 13.65
C PRO A 64 -2.08 -10.47 13.04
N ASN A 65 -2.91 -11.20 12.33
CA ASN A 65 -4.10 -10.60 11.67
C ASN A 65 -5.14 -9.99 12.63
N ASP A 66 -4.92 -10.03 13.93
CA ASP A 66 -5.85 -9.51 14.94
C ASP A 66 -6.10 -8.01 14.85
N GLY A 67 -5.08 -7.21 14.58
CA GLY A 67 -5.25 -5.77 14.37
C GLY A 67 -6.05 -5.45 13.10
N THR A 68 -5.83 -6.19 12.01
CA THR A 68 -6.66 -6.09 10.80
C THR A 68 -8.11 -6.47 11.11
N ARG A 69 -8.33 -7.54 11.88
CA ARG A 69 -9.67 -7.94 12.32
C ARG A 69 -10.30 -6.93 13.26
N ALA A 70 -9.55 -6.31 14.16
CA ALA A 70 -10.06 -5.26 15.06
C ALA A 70 -10.64 -4.09 14.26
N LEU A 71 -9.89 -3.57 13.27
CA LEU A 71 -10.39 -2.52 12.36
C LEU A 71 -11.61 -3.00 11.55
N ALA A 72 -11.56 -4.20 11.00
CA ALA A 72 -12.64 -4.75 10.19
C ALA A 72 -13.92 -5.05 10.99
N THR A 73 -13.79 -5.36 12.29
CA THR A 73 -14.93 -5.63 13.19
C THR A 73 -15.62 -4.34 13.65
N ALA A 74 -14.87 -3.25 13.79
CA ALA A 74 -15.38 -1.96 14.29
C ALA A 74 -16.19 -1.19 13.22
N ARG A 75 -17.13 -1.85 12.56
CA ARG A 75 -17.87 -1.32 11.40
C ARG A 75 -18.66 -0.03 11.67
N GLU A 76 -19.23 0.11 12.84
CA GLU A 76 -19.95 1.33 13.22
C GLU A 76 -18.99 2.50 13.40
N GLN A 77 -17.88 2.26 14.09
CA GLN A 77 -16.84 3.28 14.32
C GLN A 77 -16.14 3.69 13.03
N THR A 78 -15.73 2.73 12.19
CA THR A 78 -15.10 3.02 10.89
C THR A 78 -16.06 3.76 9.96
N ARG A 79 -17.36 3.38 9.96
CA ARG A 79 -18.39 4.09 9.19
C ARG A 79 -18.60 5.52 9.71
N ALA A 80 -18.66 5.71 11.03
CA ALA A 80 -18.80 7.03 11.63
C ALA A 80 -17.61 7.94 11.32
N ALA A 81 -16.40 7.36 11.25
CA ALA A 81 -15.18 8.05 10.82
C ALA A 81 -15.10 8.26 9.29
N GLY A 82 -16.00 7.66 8.52
CA GLY A 82 -15.98 7.70 7.04
C GLY A 82 -14.81 6.95 6.44
N VAL A 83 -14.31 5.90 7.10
CA VAL A 83 -13.14 5.11 6.69
C VAL A 83 -13.58 3.72 6.21
N THR A 84 -13.21 3.36 4.99
CA THR A 84 -13.37 2.01 4.44
C THR A 84 -12.13 1.18 4.72
N VAL A 85 -12.29 -0.02 5.29
CA VAL A 85 -11.19 -0.95 5.56
C VAL A 85 -11.08 -1.97 4.44
N VAL A 86 -9.91 -2.06 3.82
CA VAL A 86 -9.53 -3.08 2.84
C VAL A 86 -8.60 -4.07 3.54
N PRO A 87 -9.08 -5.26 3.94
CA PRO A 87 -8.28 -6.18 4.73
C PRO A 87 -7.32 -6.99 3.84
N PHE A 88 -6.06 -7.10 4.29
CA PHE A 88 -5.04 -7.99 3.75
C PHE A 88 -4.66 -9.05 4.77
N VAL A 89 -4.36 -10.26 4.29
CA VAL A 89 -3.80 -11.31 5.13
C VAL A 89 -2.32 -10.99 5.36
N ARG A 90 -1.94 -10.67 6.61
CA ARG A 90 -0.54 -10.68 7.01
C ARG A 90 -0.08 -12.12 7.12
N ILE A 91 0.99 -12.48 6.41
CA ILE A 91 1.43 -13.88 6.32
C ILE A 91 2.28 -14.33 7.52
N TYR A 92 2.44 -13.49 8.53
CA TYR A 92 3.25 -13.75 9.72
C TYR A 92 2.38 -14.11 10.92
N ARG A 93 2.72 -15.21 11.60
CA ARG A 93 2.14 -15.60 12.89
C ARG A 93 2.89 -14.93 14.04
N ASN A 94 4.22 -14.75 13.86
CA ASN A 94 5.11 -14.16 14.84
C ASN A 94 6.39 -13.64 14.13
N ARG A 95 7.35 -13.11 14.91
CA ARG A 95 8.60 -12.55 14.37
C ARG A 95 9.51 -13.54 13.65
N ALA A 96 9.50 -14.82 14.02
CA ALA A 96 10.35 -15.82 13.38
C ALA A 96 9.98 -16.00 11.90
N ASP A 97 8.70 -15.79 11.55
CA ASP A 97 8.24 -15.91 10.18
C ASP A 97 8.91 -14.91 9.22
N TYR A 98 9.39 -13.74 9.68
CA TYR A 98 10.07 -12.77 8.82
C TYR A 98 11.25 -13.36 8.03
N ASN A 99 11.99 -14.27 8.63
CA ASN A 99 13.18 -14.86 8.03
C ASN A 99 12.97 -16.25 7.44
N ASN A 100 11.75 -16.81 7.53
CA ASN A 100 11.51 -18.20 7.14
C ASN A 100 10.20 -18.45 6.38
N TRP A 101 9.27 -17.51 6.34
CA TRP A 101 7.94 -17.68 5.71
C TRP A 101 8.00 -18.28 4.30
N PHE A 102 8.99 -17.89 3.52
CA PHE A 102 9.13 -18.28 2.11
C PHE A 102 9.49 -19.77 1.90
N ARG A 103 9.81 -20.50 2.99
CA ARG A 103 10.11 -21.95 3.00
C ARG A 103 9.11 -22.75 3.82
N ASP A 104 8.37 -22.13 4.70
CA ASP A 104 7.42 -22.80 5.60
C ASP A 104 6.05 -22.98 4.92
N ARG A 105 5.76 -24.22 4.51
CA ARG A 105 4.51 -24.57 3.81
C ARG A 105 3.26 -24.28 4.63
N THR A 106 3.34 -24.27 5.96
CA THR A 106 2.18 -23.96 6.82
C THR A 106 1.71 -22.51 6.68
N ILE A 107 2.53 -21.64 6.09
CA ILE A 107 2.12 -20.28 5.71
C ILE A 107 1.06 -20.28 4.60
N VAL A 108 1.15 -21.22 3.66
CA VAL A 108 0.12 -21.38 2.61
C VAL A 108 -1.20 -21.81 3.23
N ASP A 109 -1.17 -22.76 4.17
CA ASP A 109 -2.35 -23.23 4.88
C ASP A 109 -3.00 -22.10 5.68
N LEU A 110 -2.19 -21.29 6.37
CA LEU A 110 -2.65 -20.09 7.08
C LEU A 110 -3.34 -19.11 6.12
N VAL A 111 -2.72 -18.79 4.99
CA VAL A 111 -3.28 -17.87 3.99
C VAL A 111 -4.61 -18.39 3.47
N GLN A 112 -4.68 -19.67 3.10
CA GLN A 112 -5.92 -20.28 2.61
C GLN A 112 -7.03 -20.25 3.67
N ALA A 113 -6.72 -20.59 4.92
CA ALA A 113 -7.66 -20.53 6.03
C ALA A 113 -8.21 -19.11 6.27
N GLU A 114 -7.33 -18.10 6.27
CA GLU A 114 -7.74 -16.70 6.43
C GLU A 114 -8.60 -16.23 5.23
N LEU A 115 -8.25 -16.61 4.00
CA LEU A 115 -9.03 -16.25 2.81
C LEU A 115 -10.46 -16.85 2.86
N VAL A 116 -10.61 -18.06 3.39
CA VAL A 116 -11.93 -18.70 3.59
C VAL A 116 -12.70 -18.00 4.71
N LYS A 117 -12.02 -17.67 5.81
CA LYS A 117 -12.62 -17.03 6.98
C LYS A 117 -13.14 -15.61 6.66
N GLY A 118 -12.38 -14.83 5.88
CA GLY A 118 -12.70 -13.45 5.60
C GLY A 118 -12.73 -12.55 6.86
N THR A 119 -13.35 -11.39 6.73
CA THR A 119 -13.53 -10.41 7.82
C THR A 119 -14.95 -9.84 7.81
N LEU A 120 -15.34 -9.13 8.86
CA LEU A 120 -16.62 -8.40 8.88
C LEU A 120 -16.65 -7.19 7.92
N ALA A 121 -15.50 -6.67 7.48
CA ALA A 121 -15.42 -5.67 6.43
C ALA A 121 -15.57 -6.28 5.02
N GLY A 122 -15.57 -7.62 4.92
CA GLY A 122 -15.65 -8.37 3.67
C GLY A 122 -14.50 -9.34 3.51
N PRO A 123 -14.35 -9.93 2.31
CA PRO A 123 -13.26 -10.85 2.03
C PRO A 123 -11.91 -10.13 2.04
N TYR A 124 -10.86 -10.84 2.37
CA TYR A 124 -9.51 -10.33 2.17
C TYR A 124 -9.26 -10.00 0.69
N ARG A 125 -8.58 -8.88 0.44
CA ARG A 125 -8.34 -8.34 -0.90
C ARG A 125 -6.89 -8.50 -1.35
N GLY A 126 -6.03 -9.00 -0.46
CA GLY A 126 -4.62 -9.18 -0.76
C GLY A 126 -3.87 -9.92 0.33
N LEU A 127 -2.58 -10.10 0.06
CA LEU A 127 -1.59 -10.75 0.93
C LEU A 127 -0.45 -9.78 1.24
N GLY A 128 0.12 -9.88 2.42
CA GLY A 128 1.28 -9.06 2.82
C GLY A 128 0.89 -8.07 3.94
N GLU A 129 1.74 -7.20 4.34
CA GLU A 129 3.10 -6.99 3.84
C GLU A 129 3.99 -8.19 4.15
N PHE A 130 4.83 -8.61 3.21
CA PHE A 130 5.92 -9.53 3.49
C PHE A 130 7.28 -8.94 3.10
N HIS A 131 8.34 -9.45 3.71
CA HIS A 131 9.71 -9.00 3.53
C HIS A 131 10.56 -10.08 2.86
N LEU A 132 11.40 -9.67 1.93
CA LEU A 132 12.52 -10.47 1.43
C LEU A 132 13.78 -9.60 1.50
N TYR A 133 14.59 -9.83 2.53
CA TYR A 133 15.87 -9.13 2.73
C TYR A 133 16.99 -9.70 1.86
N ASP A 134 16.80 -10.90 1.31
CA ASP A 134 17.61 -11.52 0.29
C ASP A 134 16.69 -11.88 -0.87
N SER A 135 16.93 -11.24 -2.02
CA SER A 135 16.13 -11.41 -3.24
C SER A 135 16.02 -12.86 -3.70
N ALA A 136 17.08 -13.68 -3.45
CA ALA A 136 17.09 -15.09 -3.85
C ALA A 136 15.93 -15.88 -3.21
N ASN A 137 15.44 -15.45 -2.05
CA ASN A 137 14.31 -16.07 -1.37
C ASN A 137 12.97 -15.91 -2.11
N ALA A 138 12.87 -14.98 -3.08
CA ALA A 138 11.73 -14.92 -3.99
C ALA A 138 11.55 -16.22 -4.80
N ASN A 139 12.62 -16.98 -4.99
CA ASN A 139 12.60 -18.29 -5.66
C ASN A 139 12.25 -19.47 -4.74
N ALA A 140 12.01 -19.22 -3.47
CA ALA A 140 11.64 -20.28 -2.52
C ALA A 140 10.20 -20.79 -2.77
N PRO A 141 9.89 -22.04 -2.40
CA PRO A 141 8.67 -22.71 -2.82
C PRO A 141 7.39 -21.99 -2.37
N VAL A 142 7.35 -21.44 -1.15
CA VAL A 142 6.17 -20.75 -0.65
C VAL A 142 5.98 -19.39 -1.32
N ALA A 143 7.07 -18.65 -1.57
CA ALA A 143 7.00 -17.39 -2.30
C ALA A 143 6.40 -17.60 -3.71
N LYS A 144 6.89 -18.60 -4.45
CA LYS A 144 6.33 -19.00 -5.76
C LYS A 144 4.85 -19.33 -5.68
N GLN A 145 4.47 -20.14 -4.71
CA GLN A 145 3.08 -20.58 -4.55
C GLN A 145 2.15 -19.42 -4.21
N LEU A 146 2.58 -18.49 -3.34
CA LEU A 146 1.76 -17.33 -2.98
C LEU A 146 1.62 -16.33 -4.14
N MET A 147 2.65 -16.16 -4.99
CA MET A 147 2.55 -15.33 -6.18
C MET A 147 1.54 -15.89 -7.19
N ALA A 148 1.60 -17.20 -7.45
CA ALA A 148 0.64 -17.88 -8.32
C ALA A 148 -0.79 -17.82 -7.77
N LEU A 149 -0.97 -18.10 -6.46
CA LEU A 149 -2.26 -18.04 -5.77
C LEU A 149 -2.86 -16.64 -5.82
N ALA A 150 -2.05 -15.61 -5.60
CA ALA A 150 -2.53 -14.24 -5.62
C ALA A 150 -3.11 -13.85 -6.98
N GLU A 151 -2.43 -14.21 -8.08
CA GLU A 151 -2.97 -13.93 -9.41
C GLU A 151 -4.20 -14.78 -9.72
N GLU A 152 -4.20 -16.07 -9.40
CA GLU A 152 -5.34 -16.96 -9.59
C GLU A 152 -6.62 -16.42 -8.92
N LYS A 153 -6.45 -15.89 -7.71
CA LYS A 153 -7.58 -15.38 -6.90
C LYS A 153 -7.81 -13.87 -7.03
N ASN A 154 -7.11 -13.19 -7.95
CA ASN A 154 -7.19 -11.75 -8.14
C ASN A 154 -6.94 -10.94 -6.84
N LEU A 155 -5.95 -11.35 -6.07
CA LEU A 155 -5.51 -10.68 -4.86
C LEU A 155 -4.34 -9.74 -5.16
N ALA A 156 -4.29 -8.58 -4.52
CA ALA A 156 -3.08 -7.78 -4.53
C ALA A 156 -2.02 -8.35 -3.57
N ILE A 157 -0.76 -8.04 -3.82
CA ILE A 157 0.35 -8.34 -2.90
C ILE A 157 0.99 -7.03 -2.48
N LEU A 158 1.26 -6.87 -1.18
CA LEU A 158 2.13 -5.82 -0.65
C LEU A 158 3.46 -6.45 -0.27
N ALA A 159 4.55 -6.03 -0.94
CA ALA A 159 5.87 -6.64 -0.81
C ALA A 159 6.95 -5.62 -0.45
N HIS A 160 7.62 -5.82 0.68
CA HIS A 160 8.76 -5.05 1.15
C HIS A 160 10.06 -5.73 0.67
N VAL A 161 10.50 -5.37 -0.52
CA VAL A 161 11.57 -6.05 -1.24
C VAL A 161 12.43 -5.06 -2.03
N ASP A 162 13.62 -5.50 -2.46
CA ASP A 162 14.44 -4.75 -3.41
C ASP A 162 13.96 -4.92 -4.87
N ASP A 163 14.62 -4.26 -5.78
CA ASP A 163 14.29 -4.26 -7.21
C ASP A 163 14.55 -5.61 -7.90
N VAL A 164 15.54 -6.37 -7.43
CA VAL A 164 15.85 -7.71 -7.97
C VAL A 164 14.73 -8.69 -7.64
N ALA A 165 14.21 -8.63 -6.42
CA ALA A 165 13.10 -9.48 -6.00
C ALA A 165 11.81 -9.20 -6.80
N ILE A 166 11.59 -7.97 -7.29
CA ILE A 166 10.44 -7.67 -8.17
C ILE A 166 10.48 -8.51 -9.44
N ASP A 167 11.61 -8.56 -10.13
CA ASP A 167 11.77 -9.38 -11.33
C ASP A 167 11.51 -10.88 -11.04
N LEU A 168 12.02 -11.37 -9.91
CA LEU A 168 11.86 -12.76 -9.50
C LEU A 168 10.41 -13.08 -9.12
N LEU A 169 9.77 -12.25 -8.33
CA LEU A 169 8.38 -12.44 -7.90
C LEU A 169 7.43 -12.41 -9.10
N MET A 170 7.59 -11.43 -10.02
CA MET A 170 6.78 -11.35 -11.23
C MET A 170 6.93 -12.58 -12.13
N ALA A 171 8.12 -13.16 -12.22
CA ALA A 171 8.36 -14.38 -12.99
C ALA A 171 7.56 -15.59 -12.47
N HIS A 172 7.11 -15.56 -11.21
CA HIS A 172 6.33 -16.64 -10.59
C HIS A 172 4.81 -16.47 -10.70
N THR A 173 4.35 -15.37 -11.27
CA THR A 173 2.93 -15.22 -11.60
C THR A 173 2.62 -15.93 -12.93
N PRO A 174 1.41 -16.48 -13.13
CA PRO A 174 0.98 -17.05 -14.40
C PRO A 174 1.13 -16.09 -15.59
N SER A 175 0.81 -14.81 -15.39
CA SER A 175 0.95 -13.78 -16.43
C SER A 175 2.37 -13.21 -16.56
N LYS A 176 3.27 -13.56 -15.64
CA LYS A 176 4.62 -12.97 -15.53
C LYS A 176 4.60 -11.43 -15.45
N GLY A 177 3.56 -10.89 -14.79
CA GLY A 177 3.36 -9.46 -14.64
C GLY A 177 2.99 -8.70 -15.91
N GLN A 178 2.77 -9.41 -17.04
CA GLN A 178 2.63 -8.79 -18.38
C GLN A 178 1.20 -8.48 -18.80
N ILE A 179 0.20 -9.19 -18.28
CA ILE A 179 -1.14 -9.13 -18.86
C ILE A 179 -2.11 -8.45 -17.93
N ASP A 180 -2.73 -7.36 -18.37
CA ASP A 180 -4.07 -7.02 -17.97
C ASP A 180 -5.02 -8.05 -18.57
N PRO A 181 -6.09 -8.48 -17.83
CA PRO A 181 -7.02 -9.43 -18.38
C PRO A 181 -7.50 -8.94 -19.75
N PRO A 182 -7.58 -9.83 -20.75
CA PRO A 182 -8.01 -9.44 -22.09
C PRO A 182 -9.36 -8.71 -22.01
N PRO A 183 -9.60 -7.73 -22.91
CA PRO A 183 -10.88 -7.04 -22.99
C PRO A 183 -12.03 -8.08 -23.08
N GLY A 184 -13.00 -7.99 -22.17
CA GLY A 184 -14.13 -8.91 -22.15
C GLY A 184 -14.10 -9.99 -21.05
N ARG A 185 -13.03 -10.15 -20.29
CA ARG A 185 -13.13 -10.89 -19.03
C ARG A 185 -13.97 -10.07 -18.04
N PRO A 186 -14.99 -10.68 -17.39
CA PRO A 186 -15.75 -9.95 -16.38
C PRO A 186 -14.77 -9.39 -15.34
N LYS A 187 -14.92 -8.10 -14.99
CA LYS A 187 -14.25 -7.51 -13.82
C LYS A 187 -14.47 -8.50 -12.68
N ALA A 188 -13.40 -8.81 -11.95
CA ALA A 188 -13.47 -9.79 -10.88
C ALA A 188 -14.77 -9.57 -10.09
N GLU A 189 -15.53 -10.63 -9.83
CA GLU A 189 -16.83 -10.61 -9.14
C GLU A 189 -16.85 -9.82 -7.83
N ARG A 190 -15.68 -9.43 -7.34
CA ARG A 190 -15.44 -8.70 -6.09
C ARG A 190 -15.16 -7.19 -6.27
N GLY A 191 -15.24 -6.67 -7.51
CA GLY A 191 -14.82 -5.28 -7.82
C GLY A 191 -13.30 -5.08 -7.73
N GLY A 192 -12.76 -4.17 -8.50
CA GLY A 192 -11.33 -3.83 -8.57
C GLY A 192 -10.63 -4.38 -9.81
N ASP A 193 -9.36 -3.99 -9.99
CA ASP A 193 -8.56 -4.25 -11.20
C ASP A 193 -7.91 -5.65 -11.24
N GLY A 194 -8.13 -6.49 -10.20
CA GLY A 194 -7.51 -7.79 -10.09
C GLY A 194 -6.12 -7.77 -9.47
N PHE A 195 -5.30 -8.80 -9.77
CA PHE A 195 -3.96 -8.93 -9.19
C PHE A 195 -3.08 -7.71 -9.52
N ARG A 196 -2.39 -7.20 -8.49
CA ARG A 196 -1.30 -6.22 -8.58
C ARG A 196 -0.22 -6.54 -7.55
N LEU A 197 1.03 -6.33 -7.91
CA LEU A 197 2.13 -6.30 -6.94
C LEU A 197 2.36 -4.85 -6.52
N ILE A 198 2.08 -4.55 -5.27
CA ILE A 198 2.33 -3.25 -4.64
C ILE A 198 3.72 -3.32 -4.00
N TRP A 199 4.65 -2.55 -4.53
CA TRP A 199 6.01 -2.48 -4.06
C TRP A 199 6.12 -1.48 -2.92
N ALA A 200 6.17 -1.98 -1.69
CA ALA A 200 6.29 -1.15 -0.49
C ALA A 200 7.52 -0.25 -0.55
N HIS A 201 7.34 1.02 -0.20
CA HIS A 201 8.37 2.08 -0.28
C HIS A 201 8.96 2.27 -1.69
N THR A 202 8.39 1.67 -2.72
CA THR A 202 8.94 1.61 -4.07
C THR A 202 10.43 1.20 -4.04
N GLY A 203 10.72 0.20 -3.24
CA GLY A 203 12.03 -0.43 -3.05
C GLY A 203 12.76 -0.05 -1.76
N ILE A 204 13.24 -1.09 -1.10
CA ILE A 204 14.16 -0.95 0.03
C ILE A 204 15.55 -0.55 -0.44
N GLY A 205 16.33 0.10 0.42
CA GLY A 205 17.72 0.47 0.10
C GLY A 205 17.87 1.62 -0.89
N GLY A 206 16.77 2.31 -1.27
CA GLY A 206 16.87 3.50 -2.11
C GLY A 206 17.10 3.20 -3.59
N THR A 207 16.36 2.25 -4.17
CA THR A 207 16.40 1.93 -5.60
C THR A 207 16.39 3.20 -6.47
N PRO A 208 17.33 3.38 -7.43
CA PRO A 208 17.37 4.56 -8.29
C PRO A 208 16.08 4.74 -9.09
N VAL A 209 15.65 5.99 -9.30
CA VAL A 209 14.41 6.31 -10.04
C VAL A 209 14.42 5.72 -11.46
N ALA A 210 15.57 5.70 -12.12
CA ALA A 210 15.71 5.07 -13.44
C ALA A 210 15.39 3.56 -13.43
N ARG A 211 15.75 2.85 -12.35
CA ARG A 211 15.41 1.43 -12.17
C ARG A 211 13.93 1.24 -11.86
N VAL A 212 13.33 2.14 -11.10
CA VAL A 212 11.87 2.16 -10.88
C VAL A 212 11.15 2.34 -12.21
N ASP A 213 11.57 3.30 -13.03
CA ASP A 213 11.00 3.53 -14.37
C ASP A 213 11.08 2.28 -15.27
N GLU A 214 12.24 1.60 -15.29
CA GLU A 214 12.43 0.36 -16.04
C GLU A 214 11.44 -0.73 -15.59
N LEU A 215 11.27 -0.94 -14.29
CA LEU A 215 10.37 -1.95 -13.74
C LEU A 215 8.90 -1.60 -13.98
N MET A 216 8.51 -0.32 -13.85
CA MET A 216 7.15 0.14 -14.16
C MET A 216 6.82 -0.05 -15.65
N ALA A 217 7.78 0.21 -16.55
CA ALA A 217 7.62 -0.02 -17.99
C ALA A 217 7.52 -1.51 -18.31
N ARG A 218 8.31 -2.36 -17.62
CA ARG A 218 8.36 -3.80 -17.85
C ARG A 218 7.11 -4.53 -17.35
N TYR A 219 6.58 -4.12 -16.19
CA TYR A 219 5.51 -4.85 -15.52
C TYR A 219 4.24 -4.00 -15.37
N PRO A 220 3.27 -4.12 -16.28
CA PRO A 220 1.98 -3.40 -16.17
C PRO A 220 1.22 -3.64 -14.86
N ARG A 221 1.47 -4.76 -14.18
CA ARG A 221 0.84 -5.12 -12.90
C ARG A 221 1.60 -4.67 -11.65
N LEU A 222 2.73 -3.97 -11.81
CA LEU A 222 3.49 -3.39 -10.71
C LEU A 222 2.88 -2.05 -10.32
N MET A 223 2.72 -1.80 -9.03
CA MET A 223 2.39 -0.50 -8.44
C MET A 223 3.46 -0.12 -7.41
N GLY A 224 3.78 1.17 -7.30
CA GLY A 224 4.67 1.70 -6.28
C GLY A 224 3.89 2.26 -5.10
N GLU A 225 4.27 1.92 -3.88
CA GLU A 225 3.76 2.55 -2.67
C GLU A 225 4.87 3.44 -2.08
N LEU A 226 4.52 4.65 -1.63
CA LEU A 226 5.48 5.74 -1.43
C LEU A 226 5.77 6.10 0.03
N SER A 227 5.27 5.31 1.01
CA SER A 227 5.58 5.58 2.40
C SER A 227 7.08 5.52 2.66
N TYR A 228 7.58 6.54 3.39
CA TYR A 228 9.00 6.62 3.77
C TYR A 228 10.00 6.39 2.62
N ARG A 229 9.60 6.68 1.38
CA ARG A 229 10.48 6.53 0.22
C ARG A 229 11.64 7.52 0.26
N PRO A 230 12.92 7.08 0.40
CA PRO A 230 14.08 7.97 0.36
C PRO A 230 14.18 8.71 -0.97
N GLY A 231 14.50 10.01 -0.91
CA GLY A 231 14.69 10.85 -2.10
C GLY A 231 13.40 11.23 -2.84
N LEU A 232 12.21 10.90 -2.29
CA LEU A 232 10.93 11.32 -2.87
C LEU A 232 10.71 12.81 -2.75
N THR A 233 11.04 13.39 -1.59
CA THR A 233 10.87 14.80 -1.28
C THR A 233 12.20 15.51 -1.15
N CYS A 234 12.27 16.71 -1.71
CA CYS A 234 13.36 17.65 -1.65
C CYS A 234 13.05 18.80 -0.68
N GLU A 235 13.84 19.88 -0.75
CA GLU A 235 13.69 21.05 0.11
C GLU A 235 12.24 21.60 0.07
N GLY A 236 11.75 22.04 1.22
CA GLY A 236 10.39 22.57 1.38
C GLY A 236 9.28 21.51 1.28
N GLY A 237 9.62 20.21 1.35
CA GLY A 237 8.64 19.11 1.28
C GLY A 237 8.04 18.89 -0.12
N GLN A 238 8.63 19.47 -1.16
CA GLN A 238 8.20 19.31 -2.53
C GLN A 238 8.77 18.04 -3.15
N LEU A 239 8.09 17.48 -4.17
CA LEU A 239 8.64 16.36 -4.94
C LEU A 239 9.97 16.72 -5.57
N CYS A 240 10.95 15.83 -5.44
CA CYS A 240 12.16 15.93 -6.24
C CYS A 240 11.84 15.82 -7.73
N PRO A 241 12.54 16.57 -8.61
CA PRO A 241 12.19 16.67 -10.03
C PRO A 241 12.10 15.32 -10.76
N GLU A 242 12.98 14.39 -10.43
CA GLU A 242 13.00 13.04 -11.01
C GLU A 242 11.75 12.23 -10.62
N TRP A 243 11.34 12.29 -9.36
CA TRP A 243 10.11 11.66 -8.90
C TRP A 243 8.87 12.31 -9.51
N ARG A 244 8.86 13.64 -9.59
CA ARG A 244 7.77 14.35 -10.26
C ARG A 244 7.60 13.88 -11.70
N THR A 245 8.69 13.72 -12.44
CA THR A 245 8.69 13.21 -13.82
C THR A 245 8.12 11.79 -13.88
N LEU A 246 8.56 10.92 -12.98
CA LEU A 246 8.10 9.52 -12.92
C LEU A 246 6.60 9.42 -12.59
N LEU A 247 6.12 10.17 -11.59
CA LEU A 247 4.72 10.18 -11.19
C LEU A 247 3.80 10.72 -12.29
N LEU A 248 4.25 11.72 -13.05
CA LEU A 248 3.53 12.21 -14.23
C LEU A 248 3.52 11.21 -15.40
N LYS A 249 4.57 10.37 -15.52
CA LYS A 249 4.65 9.33 -16.54
C LYS A 249 3.72 8.15 -16.26
N TYR A 250 3.54 7.80 -14.98
CA TYR A 250 2.73 6.66 -14.53
C TYR A 250 1.71 7.07 -13.45
N PRO A 251 0.78 7.98 -13.75
CA PRO A 251 -0.10 8.57 -12.75
C PRO A 251 -1.06 7.56 -12.11
N ASP A 252 -1.36 6.46 -12.79
CA ASP A 252 -2.25 5.38 -12.38
C ASP A 252 -1.55 4.22 -11.63
N ARG A 253 -0.24 4.39 -11.32
CA ARG A 253 0.61 3.29 -10.83
C ARG A 253 1.20 3.53 -9.44
N PHE A 254 0.91 4.65 -8.79
CA PHE A 254 1.44 4.97 -7.47
C PHE A 254 0.35 5.12 -6.42
N LEU A 255 0.71 4.79 -5.18
CA LEU A 255 -0.11 4.84 -3.97
C LEU A 255 0.66 5.54 -2.86
N ILE A 256 -0.03 6.17 -1.93
CA ILE A 256 0.56 6.67 -0.68
C ILE A 256 0.22 5.73 0.47
N GLY A 257 1.00 5.76 1.54
CA GLY A 257 0.78 4.94 2.72
C GLY A 257 1.42 5.50 3.98
N SER A 258 1.04 5.00 5.14
CA SER A 258 1.53 5.45 6.43
C SER A 258 2.61 4.54 7.04
N ASP A 259 2.60 3.27 6.70
CA ASP A 259 3.50 2.25 7.27
C ASP A 259 3.61 2.35 8.81
N THR A 260 2.47 2.32 9.47
CA THR A 260 2.35 2.49 10.93
C THR A 260 2.74 1.21 11.70
N TRP A 261 3.87 0.56 11.34
CA TRP A 261 4.29 -0.72 11.91
C TRP A 261 4.76 -0.64 13.37
N ILE A 262 5.14 0.57 13.84
CA ILE A 262 5.44 0.87 15.25
C ILE A 262 4.46 1.92 15.77
N ASN A 263 4.18 1.82 17.07
CA ASN A 263 3.15 2.63 17.71
C ASN A 263 3.43 4.13 17.65
N GLN A 264 4.72 4.54 17.71
CA GLN A 264 5.12 5.95 17.63
C GLN A 264 4.75 6.61 16.31
N ARG A 265 4.65 5.87 15.20
CA ARG A 265 4.26 6.45 13.90
C ARG A 265 2.84 7.00 13.90
N TRP A 266 1.99 6.55 14.81
CA TRP A 266 0.68 7.15 14.99
C TRP A 266 0.75 8.60 15.50
N LEU A 267 1.79 8.96 16.25
CA LEU A 267 1.97 10.33 16.74
C LEU A 267 2.21 11.32 15.60
N SER A 268 2.94 10.92 14.57
CA SER A 268 3.25 11.73 13.39
C SER A 268 2.33 11.45 12.17
N TYR A 269 1.27 10.65 12.35
CA TYR A 269 0.37 10.27 11.26
C TYR A 269 -0.21 11.46 10.50
N GLY A 270 -0.70 12.46 11.23
CA GLY A 270 -1.25 13.68 10.64
C GLY A 270 -0.22 14.49 9.87
N GLU A 271 1.00 14.60 10.38
CA GLU A 271 2.11 15.30 9.72
C GLU A 271 2.52 14.60 8.42
N LEU A 272 2.59 13.26 8.44
CA LEU A 272 2.88 12.47 7.24
C LEU A 272 1.81 12.69 6.17
N MET A 273 0.53 12.60 6.52
CA MET A 273 -0.56 12.83 5.58
C MET A 273 -0.58 14.28 5.05
N GLN A 274 -0.24 15.25 5.89
CA GLN A 274 -0.09 16.63 5.45
C GLN A 274 1.09 16.78 4.49
N GLY A 275 2.21 16.10 4.72
CA GLY A 275 3.34 16.05 3.80
C GLY A 275 2.93 15.56 2.41
N TYR A 276 2.11 14.50 2.34
CA TYR A 276 1.55 14.04 1.07
C TYR A 276 0.69 15.11 0.39
N ARG A 277 -0.15 15.82 1.14
CA ARG A 277 -0.98 16.89 0.57
C ARG A 277 -0.15 18.02 -0.03
N VAL A 278 0.99 18.35 0.58
CA VAL A 278 1.89 19.40 0.09
C VAL A 278 2.43 19.04 -1.28
N TRP A 279 3.07 17.88 -1.43
CA TRP A 279 3.68 17.53 -2.70
C TRP A 279 2.65 17.05 -3.77
N LEU A 280 1.51 16.46 -3.37
CA LEU A 280 0.40 16.20 -4.29
C LEU A 280 -0.13 17.50 -4.91
N GLY A 281 -0.20 18.57 -4.11
CA GLY A 281 -0.58 19.90 -4.60
C GLY A 281 0.38 20.48 -5.64
N GLY A 282 1.61 19.97 -5.74
CA GLY A 282 2.56 20.32 -6.81
C GLY A 282 2.33 19.58 -8.14
N LEU A 283 1.40 18.61 -8.18
CA LEU A 283 1.00 17.88 -9.39
C LEU A 283 -0.26 18.51 -10.01
N THR A 284 -0.63 18.07 -11.22
CA THR A 284 -1.94 18.42 -11.75
C THR A 284 -3.06 17.82 -10.88
N ALA A 285 -4.22 18.47 -10.82
CA ALA A 285 -5.33 18.03 -9.96
C ALA A 285 -5.73 16.56 -10.23
N ASP A 286 -5.73 16.13 -11.48
CA ASP A 286 -6.06 14.76 -11.87
C ASP A 286 -5.02 13.75 -11.40
N VAL A 287 -3.73 14.05 -11.55
CA VAL A 287 -2.64 13.17 -11.10
C VAL A 287 -2.60 13.12 -9.57
N ALA A 288 -2.76 14.25 -8.89
CA ALA A 288 -2.86 14.30 -7.44
C ALA A 288 -4.01 13.43 -6.91
N ARG A 289 -5.17 13.50 -7.55
CA ARG A 289 -6.35 12.70 -7.19
C ARG A 289 -6.13 11.21 -7.49
N GLN A 290 -5.51 10.88 -8.62
CA GLN A 290 -5.19 9.48 -8.95
C GLN A 290 -4.29 8.86 -7.89
N ILE A 291 -3.18 9.51 -7.53
CA ILE A 291 -2.21 8.97 -6.56
C ILE A 291 -2.78 9.02 -5.13
N GLY A 292 -3.44 10.09 -4.77
CA GLY A 292 -4.00 10.28 -3.42
C GLY A 292 -5.19 9.37 -3.13
N TRP A 293 -5.98 9.02 -4.15
CA TRP A 293 -7.24 8.31 -3.95
C TRP A 293 -7.58 7.28 -5.05
N ASP A 294 -7.72 7.70 -6.32
CA ASP A 294 -8.41 6.91 -7.35
C ASP A 294 -7.72 5.56 -7.61
N ASN A 295 -6.39 5.50 -7.53
CA ASN A 295 -5.64 4.26 -7.78
C ASN A 295 -5.97 3.19 -6.74
N GLY A 296 -5.97 3.53 -5.45
CA GLY A 296 -6.37 2.61 -4.39
C GLY A 296 -7.86 2.26 -4.48
N ALA A 297 -8.71 3.26 -4.70
CA ALA A 297 -10.14 3.06 -4.82
C ALA A 297 -10.50 2.12 -5.98
N ARG A 298 -9.88 2.32 -7.15
CA ARG A 298 -10.04 1.47 -8.34
C ARG A 298 -9.54 0.05 -8.08
N LEU A 299 -8.34 -0.09 -7.51
CA LEU A 299 -7.71 -1.38 -7.25
C LEU A 299 -8.60 -2.27 -6.36
N PHE A 300 -9.25 -1.69 -5.38
CA PHE A 300 -10.05 -2.44 -4.40
C PHE A 300 -11.57 -2.27 -4.56
N GLY A 301 -12.02 -1.51 -5.55
CA GLY A 301 -13.45 -1.27 -5.77
C GLY A 301 -14.09 -0.47 -4.63
N VAL A 302 -13.35 0.46 -4.04
CA VAL A 302 -13.86 1.36 -2.99
C VAL A 302 -14.62 2.50 -3.65
N PRO A 303 -15.88 2.76 -3.26
CA PRO A 303 -16.64 3.86 -3.84
C PRO A 303 -16.05 5.22 -3.43
N THR A 304 -16.07 6.18 -4.36
CA THR A 304 -15.67 7.56 -4.04
C THR A 304 -16.58 8.12 -2.94
N PRO A 305 -16.02 8.74 -1.89
CA PRO A 305 -16.82 9.39 -0.87
C PRO A 305 -17.78 10.41 -1.51
N LYS A 306 -19.03 10.43 -1.04
CA LYS A 306 -19.95 11.52 -1.38
C LYS A 306 -19.48 12.77 -0.63
N ASN A 307 -19.34 13.87 -1.36
CA ASN A 307 -19.07 15.19 -0.78
C ASN A 307 -20.18 15.61 0.17
#